data_8489009fb3ae4283e52bcc60e12c1ba6
#
_entry.id   8489009fb3ae4283e52bcc60e12c1ba6
#
_cell.length_a   1.000
_cell.length_b   1.000
_cell.length_c   1.000
_cell.angle_alpha   90.00
_cell.angle_beta   90.00
_cell.angle_gamma   90.00
#
_symmetry.space_group_name_H-M   'P 1'
#
loop_
_entity.id
_entity.type
_entity.pdbx_description
1 polymer ?
#
loop_
_entity_poly.entity_id
_entity_poly.type
_entity_poly.pdbx_seq_one_letter_code
_entity_poly.pdbx_strand_id
1 'polypeptide(L)'
;LAHGAPHSALAATFVAQGIAVVSVSDNLADVLALLDIQDRALARKVPVIVGAACSPGMTGLLVHHVTRAFDSIDEVHVAVHGTGGPQCARQHHDSLAGVSIGWHEGEWLQRPAGSGRELCWFPDPVGARDCYRFASPEPVLLQRIAPSLQRITARVSATRRDRLTARLPML
;
A
#
# COMPACT_ATOMS: atom_id res chain seq x y z
N LEU A 1 -10.08 11.20 6.49
CA LEU A 1 -9.48 11.95 5.39
C LEU A 1 -9.60 11.13 4.12
N ALA A 2 -10.30 11.64 3.12
CA ALA A 2 -10.64 10.95 1.87
C ALA A 2 -10.46 11.89 0.65
N HIS A 3 -9.49 12.78 0.71
CA HIS A 3 -9.04 13.60 -0.42
C HIS A 3 -7.71 13.05 -0.97
N GLY A 4 -7.15 13.67 -1.99
CA GLY A 4 -5.80 13.33 -2.46
C GLY A 4 -4.73 13.58 -1.37
N ALA A 5 -3.71 12.72 -1.33
CA ALA A 5 -2.58 12.90 -0.41
C ALA A 5 -1.88 14.27 -0.62
N PRO A 6 -1.20 14.82 0.40
CA PRO A 6 -0.88 14.19 1.69
C PRO A 6 -1.95 14.39 2.77
N HIS A 7 -2.23 13.36 3.54
CA HIS A 7 -3.11 13.41 4.72
C HIS A 7 -2.37 13.73 6.02
N SER A 8 -1.06 13.48 6.07
CA SER A 8 -0.23 13.51 7.28
C SER A 8 -0.23 14.88 7.98
N ALA A 9 -0.16 15.97 7.25
CA ALA A 9 -0.18 17.32 7.81
C ALA A 9 -1.52 17.64 8.52
N LEU A 10 -2.64 17.29 7.88
CA LEU A 10 -3.97 17.45 8.48
C LEU A 10 -4.18 16.52 9.67
N ALA A 11 -3.71 15.27 9.57
CA ALA A 11 -3.78 14.31 10.65
C ALA A 11 -3.02 14.80 11.89
N ALA A 12 -1.81 15.34 11.71
CA ALA A 12 -1.04 15.93 12.81
C ALA A 12 -1.78 17.09 13.49
N THR A 13 -2.45 17.94 12.72
CA THR A 13 -3.26 19.05 13.23
C THR A 13 -4.46 18.53 14.03
N PHE A 14 -5.18 17.56 13.51
CA PHE A 14 -6.36 16.99 14.19
C PHE A 14 -5.97 16.25 15.48
N VAL A 15 -4.90 15.48 15.46
CA VAL A 15 -4.36 14.82 16.67
C VAL A 15 -3.98 15.87 17.73
N ALA A 16 -3.36 16.99 17.35
CA ALA A 16 -3.04 18.07 18.29
C ALA A 16 -4.30 18.68 18.94
N GLN A 17 -5.42 18.64 18.25
CA GLN A 17 -6.73 19.12 18.74
C GLN A 17 -7.56 18.02 19.45
N GLY A 18 -7.03 16.81 19.61
CA GLY A 18 -7.75 15.71 20.24
C GLY A 18 -8.81 15.03 19.33
N ILE A 19 -8.70 15.21 18.01
CA ILE A 19 -9.67 14.68 17.03
C ILE A 19 -9.14 13.39 16.43
N ALA A 20 -9.92 12.31 16.49
CA ALA A 20 -9.63 11.04 15.86
C ALA A 20 -9.51 11.14 14.34
N VAL A 21 -8.61 10.37 13.75
CA VAL A 21 -8.31 10.42 12.31
C VAL A 21 -8.47 9.03 11.68
N VAL A 22 -9.14 8.98 10.53
CA VAL A 22 -9.15 7.82 9.63
C VAL A 22 -8.65 8.30 8.27
N SER A 23 -7.60 7.65 7.76
CA SER A 23 -6.97 7.98 6.48
C SER A 23 -7.11 6.84 5.48
N VAL A 24 -7.56 7.17 4.28
CA VAL A 24 -7.63 6.25 3.11
C VAL A 24 -6.42 6.40 2.19
N SER A 25 -5.34 7.05 2.63
CA SER A 25 -4.15 7.26 1.81
C SER A 25 -3.53 5.93 1.38
N ASP A 26 -3.21 5.83 0.10
CA ASP A 26 -2.49 4.72 -0.54
C ASP A 26 -1.10 5.16 -1.06
N ASN A 27 -0.73 6.41 -0.82
CA ASN A 27 0.61 6.93 -1.13
C ASN A 27 1.62 6.48 -0.08
N LEU A 28 2.69 5.82 -0.52
CA LEU A 28 3.70 5.25 0.38
C LEU A 28 4.34 6.31 1.30
N ALA A 29 4.75 7.46 0.75
CA ALA A 29 5.41 8.51 1.55
C ALA A 29 4.45 9.11 2.59
N ASP A 30 3.19 9.33 2.22
CA ASP A 30 2.18 9.87 3.12
C ASP A 30 1.81 8.88 4.24
N VAL A 31 1.70 7.59 3.91
CA VAL A 31 1.46 6.53 4.90
C VAL A 31 2.62 6.44 5.90
N LEU A 32 3.86 6.50 5.45
CA LEU A 32 5.01 6.55 6.34
C LEU A 32 4.95 7.77 7.27
N ALA A 33 4.67 8.95 6.75
CA ALA A 33 4.50 10.17 7.54
C ALA A 33 3.31 10.11 8.52
N LEU A 34 2.22 9.41 8.15
CA LEU A 34 1.10 9.14 9.05
C LEU A 34 1.48 8.19 10.19
N LEU A 35 2.33 7.20 9.94
CA LEU A 35 2.84 6.31 10.98
C LEU A 35 3.78 7.03 11.95
N ASP A 36 4.52 8.02 11.49
CA ASP A 36 5.45 8.82 12.31
C ASP A 36 4.75 9.72 13.36
N ILE A 37 3.44 9.95 13.25
CA ILE A 37 2.70 10.70 14.27
C ILE A 37 2.23 9.82 15.45
N GLN A 38 2.59 8.52 15.48
CA GLN A 38 2.14 7.56 16.48
C GLN A 38 2.35 8.04 17.92
N ASP A 39 3.55 8.51 18.27
CA ASP A 39 3.87 8.91 19.65
C ASP A 39 3.03 10.11 20.08
N ARG A 40 2.77 11.05 19.17
CA ARG A 40 1.87 12.19 19.42
C ARG A 40 0.44 11.75 19.62
N ALA A 41 -0.04 10.79 18.83
CA ALA A 41 -1.37 10.23 18.95
C ALA A 41 -1.54 9.49 20.30
N LEU A 42 -0.56 8.68 20.69
CA LEU A 42 -0.53 7.98 21.96
C LEU A 42 -0.53 8.95 23.15
N ALA A 43 0.32 9.97 23.13
CA ALA A 43 0.40 10.99 24.19
C ALA A 43 -0.93 11.75 24.37
N ARG A 44 -1.69 11.94 23.28
CA ARG A 44 -2.99 12.60 23.29
C ARG A 44 -4.16 11.63 23.51
N LYS A 45 -3.90 10.32 23.51
CA LYS A 45 -4.93 9.25 23.55
C LYS A 45 -5.95 9.38 22.40
N VAL A 46 -5.48 9.76 21.23
CA VAL A 46 -6.30 9.97 20.04
C VAL A 46 -6.07 8.82 19.06
N PRO A 47 -7.11 8.07 18.63
CA PRO A 47 -6.94 7.01 17.65
C PRO A 47 -6.65 7.58 16.26
N VAL A 48 -5.68 6.97 15.58
CA VAL A 48 -5.36 7.24 14.18
C VAL A 48 -5.37 5.92 13.41
N ILE A 49 -6.28 5.79 12.46
CA ILE A 49 -6.39 4.62 11.59
C ILE A 49 -5.77 4.97 10.23
N VAL A 50 -4.77 4.20 9.85
CA VAL A 50 -4.04 4.37 8.58
C VAL A 50 -4.34 3.20 7.65
N GLY A 51 -4.56 3.49 6.37
CA GLY A 51 -4.86 2.46 5.39
C GLY A 51 -6.31 1.94 5.49
N ALA A 52 -7.27 2.83 5.57
CA ALA A 52 -8.71 2.47 5.65
C ALA A 52 -9.38 2.48 4.28
N ALA A 53 -8.68 2.02 3.23
CA ALA A 53 -9.18 1.94 1.86
C ALA A 53 -9.34 0.48 1.38
N CYS A 54 -9.40 0.27 0.08
CA CYS A 54 -9.40 -1.07 -0.51
C CYS A 54 -7.98 -1.67 -0.47
N SER A 55 -6.99 -0.94 -0.95
CA SER A 55 -5.56 -1.25 -0.88
C SER A 55 -4.78 0.06 -0.67
N PRO A 56 -4.25 0.28 0.54
CA PRO A 56 -4.27 -0.57 1.73
C PRO A 56 -5.60 -0.51 2.50
N GLY A 57 -5.91 -1.62 3.20
CA GLY A 57 -7.05 -1.71 4.12
C GLY A 57 -7.81 -3.02 3.98
N MET A 58 -8.71 -3.15 3.01
CA MET A 58 -9.43 -4.41 2.76
C MET A 58 -8.46 -5.56 2.50
N THR A 59 -7.36 -5.33 1.79
CA THR A 59 -6.27 -6.28 1.59
C THR A 59 -5.72 -6.82 2.92
N GLY A 60 -5.46 -5.95 3.89
CA GLY A 60 -5.01 -6.35 5.22
C GLY A 60 -6.03 -7.18 5.98
N LEU A 61 -7.32 -6.85 5.87
CA LEU A 61 -8.41 -7.63 6.46
C LEU A 61 -8.54 -9.01 5.80
N LEU A 62 -8.39 -9.10 4.48
CA LEU A 62 -8.37 -10.36 3.75
C LEU A 62 -7.19 -11.23 4.15
N VAL A 63 -5.99 -10.66 4.25
CA VAL A 63 -4.81 -11.36 4.77
C VAL A 63 -5.12 -11.92 6.16
N HIS A 64 -5.59 -11.09 7.10
CA HIS A 64 -5.93 -11.53 8.45
C HIS A 64 -6.99 -12.65 8.45
N HIS A 65 -7.98 -12.57 7.58
CA HIS A 65 -9.02 -13.61 7.46
C HIS A 65 -8.45 -14.93 6.96
N VAL A 66 -7.67 -14.89 5.88
CA VAL A 66 -7.09 -16.09 5.24
C VAL A 66 -6.04 -16.75 6.14
N THR A 67 -5.23 -15.96 6.85
CA THR A 67 -4.18 -16.47 7.75
C THR A 67 -4.73 -17.37 8.85
N ARG A 68 -5.99 -17.19 9.25
CA ARG A 68 -6.65 -18.05 10.26
C ARG A 68 -6.89 -19.49 9.80
N ALA A 69 -6.74 -19.77 8.52
CA ALA A 69 -6.86 -21.12 7.95
C ALA A 69 -5.53 -21.89 7.91
N PHE A 70 -4.43 -21.29 8.39
CA PHE A 70 -3.10 -21.86 8.35
C PHE A 70 -2.49 -21.92 9.76
N ASP A 71 -1.68 -22.93 10.04
CA ASP A 71 -0.95 -23.06 11.30
C ASP A 71 0.21 -22.06 11.39
N SER A 72 0.86 -21.78 10.27
CA SER A 72 1.92 -20.77 10.13
C SER A 72 1.90 -20.15 8.74
N ILE A 73 2.40 -18.92 8.64
CA ILE A 73 2.52 -18.20 7.37
C ILE A 73 3.88 -17.53 7.33
N ASP A 74 4.62 -17.82 6.27
CA ASP A 74 5.94 -17.25 6.03
C ASP A 74 5.91 -16.10 5.04
N GLU A 75 5.03 -16.17 4.05
CA GLU A 75 5.01 -15.19 2.96
C GLU A 75 3.59 -14.68 2.68
N VAL A 76 3.49 -13.38 2.35
CA VAL A 76 2.27 -12.73 1.87
C VAL A 76 2.58 -11.95 0.60
N HIS A 77 1.85 -12.26 -0.46
CA HIS A 77 1.95 -11.57 -1.75
C HIS A 77 0.62 -10.93 -2.11
N VAL A 78 0.60 -9.61 -2.16
CA VAL A 78 -0.58 -8.84 -2.58
C VAL A 78 -0.47 -8.50 -4.05
N ALA A 79 -1.49 -8.85 -4.82
CA ALA A 79 -1.64 -8.44 -6.21
C ALA A 79 -2.93 -7.65 -6.39
N VAL A 80 -2.84 -6.49 -7.04
CA VAL A 80 -3.98 -5.60 -7.30
C VAL A 80 -4.23 -5.51 -8.79
N HIS A 81 -5.51 -5.61 -9.19
CA HIS A 81 -5.95 -5.40 -10.56
C HIS A 81 -7.09 -4.39 -10.61
N GLY A 82 -7.04 -3.52 -11.60
CA GLY A 82 -8.05 -2.48 -11.79
C GLY A 82 -7.72 -1.18 -11.08
N THR A 83 -8.60 -0.23 -11.24
CA THR A 83 -8.51 1.10 -10.65
C THR A 83 -9.90 1.66 -10.41
N GLY A 84 -10.00 2.69 -9.57
CA GLY A 84 -11.24 3.41 -9.32
C GLY A 84 -11.45 4.57 -10.31
N GLY A 85 -11.89 5.72 -9.79
CA GLY A 85 -12.08 6.93 -10.59
C GLY A 85 -10.78 7.55 -11.13
N PRO A 86 -10.88 8.69 -11.83
CA PRO A 86 -9.73 9.31 -12.51
C PRO A 86 -8.54 9.61 -11.57
N GLN A 87 -8.79 9.98 -10.34
CA GLN A 87 -7.73 10.26 -9.36
C GLN A 87 -6.99 8.98 -8.96
N CYS A 88 -7.71 7.87 -8.72
CA CYS A 88 -7.11 6.57 -8.44
C CYS A 88 -6.29 6.07 -9.64
N ALA A 89 -6.78 6.26 -10.86
CA ALA A 89 -6.06 5.89 -12.08
C ALA A 89 -4.74 6.65 -12.21
N ARG A 90 -4.74 7.95 -11.92
CA ARG A 90 -3.53 8.77 -11.91
C ARG A 90 -2.54 8.29 -10.85
N GLN A 91 -2.99 8.07 -9.64
CA GLN A 91 -2.14 7.62 -8.55
C GLN A 91 -1.58 6.21 -8.79
N HIS A 92 -2.38 5.31 -9.37
CA HIS A 92 -1.92 4.01 -9.84
C HIS A 92 -0.80 4.15 -10.89
N HIS A 93 -0.98 5.04 -11.86
CA HIS A 93 0.03 5.31 -12.86
C HIS A 93 1.32 5.86 -12.23
N ASP A 94 1.21 6.84 -11.34
CA ASP A 94 2.36 7.46 -10.65
C ASP A 94 3.10 6.44 -9.77
N SER A 95 2.38 5.49 -9.18
CA SER A 95 2.97 4.43 -8.35
C SER A 95 3.86 3.43 -9.11
N LEU A 96 3.78 3.41 -10.45
CA LEU A 96 4.65 2.62 -11.32
C LEU A 96 6.01 3.30 -11.59
N ALA A 97 6.16 4.56 -11.18
CA ALA A 97 7.43 5.28 -11.16
C ALA A 97 8.05 5.25 -9.75
N GLY A 98 9.33 5.58 -9.62
CA GLY A 98 10.00 5.67 -8.33
C GLY A 98 10.41 4.32 -7.75
N VAL A 99 10.20 4.13 -6.44
CA VAL A 99 10.73 3.00 -5.68
C VAL A 99 9.61 2.20 -5.03
N SER A 100 9.60 0.91 -5.26
CA SER A 100 8.79 -0.05 -4.51
C SER A 100 9.56 -0.55 -3.29
N ILE A 101 8.83 -0.86 -2.21
CA ILE A 101 9.37 -1.47 -1.01
C ILE A 101 8.78 -2.88 -0.84
N GLY A 102 9.58 -3.80 -0.32
CA GLY A 102 9.18 -5.14 0.06
C GLY A 102 9.93 -5.58 1.31
N TRP A 103 9.43 -6.58 1.99
CA TRP A 103 10.07 -7.19 3.16
C TRP A 103 10.62 -8.56 2.78
N HIS A 104 11.84 -8.89 3.19
CA HIS A 104 12.46 -10.20 2.95
C HIS A 104 13.49 -10.53 4.02
N GLU A 105 13.26 -11.61 4.76
CA GLU A 105 14.19 -12.16 5.75
C GLU A 105 14.73 -11.12 6.76
N GLY A 106 13.85 -10.28 7.28
CA GLY A 106 14.25 -9.26 8.27
C GLY A 106 14.72 -7.92 7.68
N GLU A 107 14.72 -7.76 6.37
CA GLU A 107 15.24 -6.57 5.71
C GLU A 107 14.23 -5.92 4.75
N TRP A 108 14.27 -4.59 4.70
CA TRP A 108 13.53 -3.83 3.70
C TRP A 108 14.27 -3.78 2.38
N LEU A 109 13.67 -4.34 1.34
CA LEU A 109 14.22 -4.31 0.00
C LEU A 109 13.57 -3.21 -0.84
N GLN A 110 14.39 -2.34 -1.39
CA GLN A 110 13.97 -1.34 -2.36
C GLN A 110 14.29 -1.80 -3.78
N ARG A 111 13.36 -1.63 -4.69
CA ARG A 111 13.50 -1.99 -6.11
C ARG A 111 12.80 -0.95 -6.97
N PRO A 112 13.21 -0.74 -8.22
CA PRO A 112 12.50 0.16 -9.13
C PRO A 112 11.04 -0.27 -9.31
N ALA A 113 10.11 0.66 -9.15
CA ALA A 113 8.72 0.44 -9.52
C ALA A 113 8.59 0.21 -11.04
N GLY A 114 7.52 -0.44 -11.47
CA GLY A 114 7.34 -0.89 -12.85
C GLY A 114 8.31 -2.01 -13.30
N SER A 115 9.08 -2.58 -12.37
CA SER A 115 9.99 -3.71 -12.63
C SER A 115 9.46 -5.04 -12.10
N GLY A 116 10.20 -6.13 -12.35
CA GLY A 116 9.91 -7.44 -11.77
C GLY A 116 8.56 -7.98 -12.19
N ARG A 117 8.41 -8.21 -13.51
CA ARG A 117 7.22 -8.82 -14.09
C ARG A 117 6.94 -10.18 -13.44
N GLU A 118 5.69 -10.40 -13.07
CA GLU A 118 5.18 -11.66 -12.56
C GLU A 118 3.78 -11.90 -13.08
N LEU A 119 3.44 -13.12 -13.45
CA LEU A 119 2.09 -13.49 -13.86
C LEU A 119 1.28 -13.78 -12.60
N CYS A 120 0.29 -12.93 -12.31
CA CYS A 120 -0.63 -13.12 -11.19
C CYS A 120 -2.00 -13.58 -11.73
N TRP A 121 -2.59 -14.54 -11.04
CA TRP A 121 -3.91 -15.04 -11.37
C TRP A 121 -4.96 -14.33 -10.52
N PHE A 122 -5.98 -13.80 -11.19
CA PHE A 122 -7.14 -13.19 -10.57
C PHE A 122 -8.40 -14.01 -10.85
N PRO A 123 -9.44 -13.92 -10.01
CA PRO A 123 -10.71 -14.59 -10.26
C PRO A 123 -11.33 -14.18 -11.60
N ASP A 124 -12.17 -15.07 -12.16
CA ASP A 124 -12.95 -14.76 -13.37
C ASP A 124 -13.83 -13.50 -13.17
N PRO A 125 -14.01 -12.69 -14.18
CA PRO A 125 -13.55 -12.83 -15.57
C PRO A 125 -12.15 -12.22 -15.84
N VAL A 126 -11.39 -11.85 -14.83
CA VAL A 126 -10.08 -11.17 -14.98
C VAL A 126 -9.00 -12.12 -15.47
N GLY A 127 -8.84 -13.29 -14.82
CA GLY A 127 -7.84 -14.30 -15.17
C GLY A 127 -6.39 -13.80 -14.96
N ALA A 128 -5.46 -14.39 -15.72
CA ALA A 128 -4.04 -14.10 -15.63
C ALA A 128 -3.69 -12.68 -16.10
N ARG A 129 -2.88 -11.96 -15.33
CA ARG A 129 -2.38 -10.60 -15.67
C ARG A 129 -0.92 -10.46 -15.34
N ASP A 130 -0.21 -9.71 -16.17
CA ASP A 130 1.14 -9.27 -15.87
C ASP A 130 1.10 -8.22 -14.75
N CYS A 131 1.78 -8.50 -13.65
CA CYS A 131 1.88 -7.63 -12.50
C CYS A 131 3.33 -7.19 -12.28
N TYR A 132 3.51 -6.00 -11.76
CA TYR A 132 4.80 -5.35 -11.56
C TYR A 132 4.87 -4.74 -10.17
N ARG A 133 6.08 -4.56 -9.66
CA ARG A 133 6.32 -3.81 -8.43
C ARG A 133 5.80 -2.38 -8.58
N PHE A 134 5.25 -1.84 -7.52
CA PHE A 134 4.79 -0.46 -7.48
C PHE A 134 5.05 0.16 -6.10
N ALA A 135 5.04 1.48 -6.02
CA ALA A 135 5.18 2.19 -4.76
C ALA A 135 3.89 2.00 -3.92
N SER A 136 3.90 1.02 -3.03
CA SER A 136 2.75 0.63 -2.21
C SER A 136 3.10 0.62 -0.73
N PRO A 137 2.23 1.12 0.15
CA PRO A 137 2.38 1.01 1.59
C PRO A 137 2.01 -0.37 2.16
N GLU A 138 1.42 -1.27 1.37
CA GLU A 138 0.98 -2.60 1.81
C GLU A 138 2.06 -3.38 2.56
N PRO A 139 3.31 -3.51 2.07
CA PRO A 139 4.32 -4.27 2.80
C PRO A 139 4.62 -3.68 4.18
N VAL A 140 4.60 -2.36 4.31
CA VAL A 140 4.85 -1.67 5.59
C VAL A 140 3.74 -1.96 6.59
N LEU A 141 2.49 -1.86 6.16
CA LEU A 141 1.34 -2.08 7.03
C LEU A 141 1.20 -3.57 7.41
N LEU A 142 1.40 -4.48 6.46
CA LEU A 142 1.34 -5.92 6.71
C LEU A 142 2.45 -6.39 7.65
N GLN A 143 3.68 -5.89 7.50
CA GLN A 143 4.78 -6.22 8.40
C GLN A 143 4.50 -5.77 9.85
N ARG A 144 3.85 -4.63 10.03
CA ARG A 144 3.47 -4.14 11.37
C ARG A 144 2.41 -4.99 12.06
N ILE A 145 1.46 -5.57 11.31
CA ILE A 145 0.40 -6.41 11.88
C ILE A 145 0.78 -7.88 11.97
N ALA A 146 1.77 -8.32 11.19
CA ALA A 146 2.26 -9.69 11.17
C ALA A 146 3.81 -9.72 11.09
N PRO A 147 4.51 -9.37 12.20
CA PRO A 147 5.98 -9.23 12.20
C PRO A 147 6.73 -10.54 12.02
N SER A 148 6.07 -11.69 12.14
CA SER A 148 6.66 -13.01 11.89
C SER A 148 6.84 -13.35 10.41
N LEU A 149 6.22 -12.59 9.50
CA LEU A 149 6.35 -12.82 8.08
C LEU A 149 7.79 -12.64 7.60
N GLN A 150 8.28 -13.62 6.85
CA GLN A 150 9.61 -13.60 6.27
C GLN A 150 9.63 -12.84 4.94
N ARG A 151 8.49 -12.82 4.23
CA ARG A 151 8.41 -12.13 2.95
C ARG A 151 7.08 -11.47 2.70
N ILE A 152 7.12 -10.20 2.27
CA ILE A 152 5.93 -9.44 1.89
C ILE A 152 6.23 -8.69 0.59
N THR A 153 5.39 -8.90 -0.42
CA THR A 153 5.47 -8.17 -1.68
C THR A 153 4.12 -7.60 -2.10
N ALA A 154 4.16 -6.46 -2.76
CA ALA A 154 3.00 -5.87 -3.41
C ALA A 154 3.25 -5.68 -4.91
N ARG A 155 2.26 -6.02 -5.71
CA ARG A 155 2.29 -5.90 -7.17
C ARG A 155 0.98 -5.33 -7.68
N VAL A 156 1.05 -4.70 -8.83
CA VAL A 156 -0.11 -4.15 -9.52
C VAL A 156 -0.09 -4.57 -10.98
N SER A 157 -1.24 -4.89 -11.51
CA SER A 157 -1.36 -5.18 -12.94
C SER A 157 -1.16 -3.91 -13.77
N ALA A 158 -0.31 -3.98 -14.78
CA ALA A 158 -0.05 -2.86 -15.66
C ALA A 158 0.32 -3.33 -17.07
N THR A 159 -0.02 -2.52 -18.06
CA THR A 159 0.43 -2.74 -19.44
C THR A 159 1.85 -2.23 -19.64
N ARG A 160 2.47 -2.65 -20.74
CA ARG A 160 3.76 -2.09 -21.16
C ARG A 160 3.69 -0.57 -21.35
N ARG A 161 2.56 -0.08 -21.85
CA ARG A 161 2.32 1.36 -22.08
C ARG A 161 2.31 2.10 -20.74
N ASP A 162 1.56 1.64 -19.76
CA ASP A 162 1.45 2.29 -18.44
C ASP A 162 2.83 2.44 -17.78
N ARG A 163 3.66 1.40 -17.84
CA ARG A 163 5.02 1.42 -17.27
C ARG A 163 5.98 2.36 -17.98
N LEU A 164 5.84 2.50 -19.31
CA LEU A 164 6.68 3.42 -20.08
C LEU A 164 6.26 4.87 -19.83
N THR A 165 4.96 5.14 -19.87
CA THR A 165 4.43 6.50 -19.66
C THR A 165 4.59 7.01 -18.24
N ALA A 166 4.53 6.13 -17.22
CA ALA A 166 4.76 6.51 -15.82
C ALA A 166 6.14 7.12 -15.55
N ARG A 167 7.12 6.85 -16.42
CA ARG A 167 8.49 7.39 -16.32
C ARG A 167 8.69 8.69 -17.08
N LEU A 168 7.69 9.12 -17.85
CA LEU A 168 7.74 10.38 -18.59
C LEU A 168 7.23 11.50 -17.68
N PRO A 169 7.89 12.68 -17.68
CA PRO A 169 7.32 13.84 -16.99
C PRO A 169 5.94 14.14 -17.61
N MET A 170 4.94 14.28 -16.76
CA MET A 170 3.65 14.79 -17.19
C MET A 170 3.85 16.26 -17.60
N LEU A 171 3.69 16.53 -18.90
CA LEU A 171 3.67 17.88 -19.45
C LEU A 171 2.36 18.59 -19.10
#